data_7aff13f7ff6935faff3b6d70fe50c58e
#
_entry.id   7aff13f7ff6935faff3b6d70fe50c58e
#
_cell.length_a   1.000
_cell.length_b   1.000
_cell.length_c   1.000
_cell.angle_alpha   90.00
_cell.angle_beta   90.00
_cell.angle_gamma   90.00
#
_symmetry.space_group_name_H-M   'P 1'
#
loop_
_entity.id
_entity.type
_entity.pdbx_description
1 polymer ?
#
loop_
_entity_poly.entity_id
_entity_poly.type
_entity_poly.pdbx_seq_one_letter_code
_entity_poly.pdbx_strand_id
1 'polypeptide(L)'
;MITLNLPTFDDVTAAAGRIKGHAHRTPVMTSRTANEQLGAEVFFKCENLQRMGAFKFRGAFNALSRFDEQQRRTGVVAFSSGNHAQAIALAGRLLGIPATIVMPRDAPAAKIAATREYGGTVVLYDRYKEDREQIGRDLAQQHGLTLIPPFDHPDVIAGQGTAAKELFEEVGPLDAVFVPLGGGGLLAGSALATRALAPGCKLYGVEPEEGNDGQQSFRSGAIVHIDIPRTIADGAQTQYLGDYTFPIIRRDVDDVFTVSDAQLVDCMQFFAARMKLLVEPTGCLGFAAALQMGSQLQGKRFGVLVSGGNADIVLVGLGNVDM
;
A
#
# COMPACT_ATOMS: atom_id res chain seq x y z
N MET A 1 3.75 -29.95 -3.48
CA MET A 1 3.50 -28.50 -3.60
C MET A 1 2.33 -28.17 -2.70
N ILE A 2 2.52 -27.28 -1.72
CA ILE A 2 1.42 -26.78 -0.89
C ILE A 2 0.60 -25.86 -1.81
N THR A 3 -0.64 -26.23 -2.10
CA THR A 3 -1.52 -25.38 -2.88
C THR A 3 -1.95 -24.20 -1.98
N LEU A 4 -1.45 -23.01 -2.25
CA LEU A 4 -1.85 -21.80 -1.54
C LEU A 4 -3.32 -21.50 -1.84
N ASN A 5 -4.12 -21.31 -0.80
CA ASN A 5 -5.50 -20.86 -0.95
C ASN A 5 -5.51 -19.32 -1.13
N LEU A 6 -5.56 -18.87 -2.38
CA LEU A 6 -5.55 -17.46 -2.70
C LEU A 6 -6.86 -16.78 -2.27
N PRO A 7 -6.82 -15.55 -1.75
CA PRO A 7 -8.04 -14.80 -1.46
C PRO A 7 -8.82 -14.50 -2.74
N THR A 8 -10.13 -14.31 -2.57
CA THR A 8 -11.09 -14.05 -3.63
C THR A 8 -11.77 -12.68 -3.43
N PHE A 9 -12.65 -12.29 -4.36
CA PHE A 9 -13.45 -11.08 -4.18
C PHE A 9 -14.48 -11.22 -3.03
N ASP A 10 -14.93 -12.43 -2.73
CA ASP A 10 -15.79 -12.66 -1.56
C ASP A 10 -15.07 -12.35 -0.25
N ASP A 11 -13.76 -12.64 -0.19
CA ASP A 11 -12.92 -12.25 0.96
C ASP A 11 -12.77 -10.74 1.07
N VAL A 12 -12.65 -10.03 -0.06
CA VAL A 12 -12.64 -8.54 -0.09
C VAL A 12 -13.98 -7.99 0.40
N THR A 13 -15.09 -8.59 0.00
CA THR A 13 -16.44 -8.19 0.42
C THR A 13 -16.64 -8.44 1.92
N ALA A 14 -16.20 -9.59 2.41
CA ALA A 14 -16.24 -9.90 3.83
C ALA A 14 -15.33 -8.97 4.65
N ALA A 15 -14.14 -8.61 4.11
CA ALA A 15 -13.23 -7.63 4.71
C ALA A 15 -13.90 -6.25 4.80
N ALA A 16 -14.59 -5.80 3.75
CA ALA A 16 -15.32 -4.52 3.76
C ALA A 16 -16.37 -4.48 4.88
N GLY A 17 -17.04 -5.59 5.16
CA GLY A 17 -17.97 -5.73 6.29
C GLY A 17 -17.25 -5.58 7.64
N ARG A 18 -16.09 -6.25 7.81
CA ARG A 18 -15.32 -6.22 9.08
C ARG A 18 -14.72 -4.86 9.39
N ILE A 19 -14.22 -4.12 8.37
CA ILE A 19 -13.60 -2.80 8.58
C ILE A 19 -14.63 -1.66 8.65
N LYS A 20 -15.90 -1.91 8.36
CA LYS A 20 -16.96 -0.90 8.38
C LYS A 20 -17.08 -0.23 9.75
N GLY A 21 -17.07 1.11 9.79
CA GLY A 21 -17.09 1.90 11.02
C GLY A 21 -15.72 2.03 11.70
N HIS A 22 -14.70 1.28 11.26
CA HIS A 22 -13.34 1.34 11.78
C HIS A 22 -12.36 2.00 10.79
N ALA A 23 -12.34 1.58 9.55
CA ALA A 23 -11.63 2.29 8.49
C ALA A 23 -12.48 3.45 7.95
N HIS A 24 -11.83 4.51 7.49
CA HIS A 24 -12.52 5.59 6.78
C HIS A 24 -12.92 5.08 5.37
N ARG A 25 -14.17 5.36 4.95
CA ARG A 25 -14.49 5.38 3.53
C ARG A 25 -13.86 6.66 2.96
N THR A 26 -12.64 6.53 2.43
CA THR A 26 -11.88 7.68 1.95
C THR A 26 -12.55 8.30 0.71
N PRO A 27 -12.47 9.63 0.52
CA PRO A 27 -13.10 10.27 -0.62
C PRO A 27 -12.44 9.86 -1.94
N VAL A 28 -13.22 9.89 -3.01
CA VAL A 28 -12.74 9.96 -4.38
C VAL A 28 -12.76 11.42 -4.81
N MET A 29 -11.58 11.95 -5.16
CA MET A 29 -11.45 13.34 -5.58
C MET A 29 -11.16 13.42 -7.07
N THR A 30 -11.54 14.54 -7.70
CA THR A 30 -11.21 14.88 -9.08
C THR A 30 -10.40 16.17 -9.13
N SER A 31 -9.68 16.40 -10.22
CA SER A 31 -8.93 17.63 -10.45
C SER A 31 -9.14 18.11 -11.88
N ARG A 32 -9.74 19.30 -12.03
CA ARG A 32 -9.89 19.92 -13.35
C ARG A 32 -8.54 20.06 -14.07
N THR A 33 -7.49 20.48 -13.34
CA THR A 33 -6.15 20.63 -13.92
C THR A 33 -5.60 19.28 -14.41
N ALA A 34 -5.76 18.18 -13.67
CA ALA A 34 -5.33 16.85 -14.11
C ALA A 34 -6.14 16.40 -15.35
N ASN A 35 -7.46 16.63 -15.32
CA ASN A 35 -8.34 16.27 -16.43
C ASN A 35 -7.98 17.02 -17.71
N GLU A 36 -7.74 18.33 -17.63
CA GLU A 36 -7.32 19.17 -18.77
C GLU A 36 -5.95 18.73 -19.31
N GLN A 37 -4.98 18.46 -18.42
CA GLN A 37 -3.63 18.03 -18.80
C GLN A 37 -3.61 16.69 -19.55
N LEU A 38 -4.48 15.76 -19.16
CA LEU A 38 -4.54 14.41 -19.74
C LEU A 38 -5.64 14.24 -20.79
N GLY A 39 -6.54 15.24 -20.95
CA GLY A 39 -7.71 15.09 -21.80
C GLY A 39 -8.63 13.95 -21.39
N ALA A 40 -8.74 13.66 -20.09
CA ALA A 40 -9.35 12.47 -19.50
C ALA A 40 -10.10 12.81 -18.21
N GLU A 41 -10.90 11.87 -17.69
CA GLU A 41 -11.51 11.98 -16.36
C GLU A 41 -10.70 11.16 -15.33
N VAL A 42 -10.04 11.85 -14.39
CA VAL A 42 -9.21 11.22 -13.36
C VAL A 42 -9.93 11.19 -12.02
N PHE A 43 -9.99 10.01 -11.40
CA PHE A 43 -10.59 9.76 -10.10
C PHE A 43 -9.51 9.31 -9.11
N PHE A 44 -9.20 10.15 -8.13
CA PHE A 44 -8.20 9.88 -7.09
C PHE A 44 -8.85 9.26 -5.86
N LYS A 45 -8.62 7.98 -5.59
CA LYS A 45 -9.00 7.33 -4.32
C LYS A 45 -7.98 7.68 -3.26
N CYS A 46 -8.37 8.56 -2.33
CA CYS A 46 -7.45 9.26 -1.43
C CYS A 46 -7.17 8.47 -0.14
N GLU A 47 -6.39 7.39 -0.23
CA GLU A 47 -5.97 6.60 0.95
C GLU A 47 -4.94 7.35 1.84
N ASN A 48 -4.38 8.46 1.38
CA ASN A 48 -3.64 9.40 2.24
C ASN A 48 -4.51 10.02 3.34
N LEU A 49 -5.84 9.99 3.20
CA LEU A 49 -6.81 10.43 4.20
C LEU A 49 -7.37 9.27 5.05
N GLN A 50 -6.84 8.07 4.91
CA GLN A 50 -7.18 6.92 5.75
C GLN A 50 -6.60 7.11 7.16
N ARG A 51 -7.11 6.35 8.16
CA ARG A 51 -6.50 6.29 9.49
C ARG A 51 -4.99 6.07 9.39
N MET A 52 -4.22 6.70 10.24
CA MET A 52 -2.76 6.75 10.24
C MET A 52 -2.14 7.20 8.90
N GLY A 53 -2.92 7.80 8.02
CA GLY A 53 -2.45 8.41 6.77
C GLY A 53 -2.12 7.45 5.63
N ALA A 54 -2.55 6.18 5.64
CA ALA A 54 -2.29 5.24 4.55
C ALA A 54 -3.24 4.05 4.51
N PHE A 55 -3.40 3.46 3.32
CA PHE A 55 -4.26 2.29 3.04
C PHE A 55 -3.99 1.07 3.95
N LYS A 56 -2.78 0.97 4.48
CA LYS A 56 -2.32 -0.18 5.29
C LYS A 56 -3.23 -0.50 6.45
N PHE A 57 -3.95 0.48 6.99
CA PHE A 57 -4.91 0.27 8.06
C PHE A 57 -6.02 -0.74 7.69
N ARG A 58 -6.47 -0.76 6.45
CA ARG A 58 -7.53 -1.66 5.95
C ARG A 58 -7.14 -3.13 6.13
N GLY A 59 -5.98 -3.51 5.62
CA GLY A 59 -5.47 -4.89 5.71
C GLY A 59 -5.05 -5.27 7.13
N ALA A 60 -4.41 -4.37 7.87
CA ALA A 60 -4.03 -4.60 9.25
C ALA A 60 -5.25 -4.85 10.13
N PHE A 61 -6.25 -3.98 10.07
CA PHE A 61 -7.48 -4.15 10.86
C PHE A 61 -8.24 -5.41 10.46
N ASN A 62 -8.37 -5.69 9.14
CA ASN A 62 -9.04 -6.90 8.68
C ASN A 62 -8.35 -8.16 9.20
N ALA A 63 -7.02 -8.27 9.09
CA ALA A 63 -6.28 -9.44 9.56
C ALA A 63 -6.43 -9.64 11.08
N LEU A 64 -6.21 -8.58 11.88
CA LEU A 64 -6.31 -8.67 13.33
C LEU A 64 -7.75 -8.93 13.82
N SER A 65 -8.76 -8.46 13.10
CA SER A 65 -10.18 -8.69 13.45
C SER A 65 -10.57 -10.18 13.38
N ARG A 66 -9.80 -10.98 12.67
CA ARG A 66 -10.03 -12.44 12.53
C ARG A 66 -9.30 -13.29 13.57
N PHE A 67 -8.53 -12.68 14.46
CA PHE A 67 -7.84 -13.40 15.52
C PHE A 67 -8.83 -14.12 16.46
N ASP A 68 -8.51 -15.37 16.77
CA ASP A 68 -9.19 -16.11 17.82
C ASP A 68 -8.84 -15.56 19.22
N GLU A 69 -9.46 -16.11 20.26
CA GLU A 69 -9.23 -15.64 21.63
C GLU A 69 -7.79 -15.79 22.10
N GLN A 70 -7.10 -16.86 21.69
CA GLN A 70 -5.69 -17.06 22.06
C GLN A 70 -4.79 -16.06 21.37
N GLN A 71 -4.94 -15.87 20.07
CA GLN A 71 -4.21 -14.88 19.28
C GLN A 71 -4.44 -13.46 19.81
N ARG A 72 -5.67 -13.12 20.20
CA ARG A 72 -6.00 -11.82 20.82
C ARG A 72 -5.27 -11.60 22.14
N ARG A 73 -5.13 -12.65 22.98
CA ARG A 73 -4.44 -12.58 24.26
C ARG A 73 -2.92 -12.50 24.10
N THR A 74 -2.36 -13.32 23.22
CA THR A 74 -0.90 -13.36 23.02
C THR A 74 -0.40 -12.16 22.23
N GLY A 75 -1.15 -11.71 21.21
CA GLY A 75 -0.83 -10.52 20.44
C GLY A 75 -0.26 -10.79 19.05
N VAL A 76 0.10 -9.71 18.40
CA VAL A 76 0.64 -9.69 17.05
C VAL A 76 2.09 -9.22 17.05
N VAL A 77 2.91 -9.77 16.14
CA VAL A 77 4.20 -9.21 15.78
C VAL A 77 4.21 -8.84 14.29
N ALA A 78 4.82 -7.70 13.97
CA ALA A 78 5.06 -7.25 12.60
C ALA A 78 6.44 -6.61 12.48
N PHE A 79 6.99 -6.61 11.27
CA PHE A 79 8.23 -5.92 10.94
C PHE A 79 7.98 -4.86 9.86
N SER A 80 8.27 -3.61 10.17
CA SER A 80 8.16 -2.49 9.22
C SER A 80 8.74 -1.22 9.81
N SER A 81 9.32 -0.37 8.98
CA SER A 81 9.77 0.97 9.37
C SER A 81 8.75 2.09 9.10
N GLY A 82 7.60 1.76 8.47
CA GLY A 82 6.67 2.76 7.94
C GLY A 82 5.20 2.48 8.20
N ASN A 83 4.39 2.61 7.16
CA ASN A 83 2.93 2.57 7.23
C ASN A 83 2.35 1.28 7.83
N HIS A 84 2.96 0.11 7.57
CA HIS A 84 2.46 -1.14 8.14
C HIS A 84 2.67 -1.23 9.66
N ALA A 85 3.80 -0.72 10.17
CA ALA A 85 4.07 -0.64 11.61
C ALA A 85 2.98 0.11 12.35
N GLN A 86 2.68 1.32 11.88
CA GLN A 86 1.64 2.19 12.45
C GLN A 86 0.25 1.58 12.32
N ALA A 87 -0.04 0.93 11.18
CA ALA A 87 -1.33 0.29 10.93
C ALA A 87 -1.60 -0.87 11.90
N ILE A 88 -0.62 -1.76 12.12
CA ILE A 88 -0.72 -2.88 13.08
C ILE A 88 -0.86 -2.34 14.51
N ALA A 89 -0.05 -1.35 14.90
CA ALA A 89 -0.13 -0.76 16.23
C ALA A 89 -1.52 -0.14 16.50
N LEU A 90 -2.04 0.66 15.57
CA LEU A 90 -3.35 1.27 15.70
C LEU A 90 -4.48 0.23 15.69
N ALA A 91 -4.44 -0.74 14.78
CA ALA A 91 -5.44 -1.80 14.71
C ALA A 91 -5.44 -2.65 16.00
N GLY A 92 -4.24 -3.01 16.50
CA GLY A 92 -4.09 -3.70 17.77
C GLY A 92 -4.71 -2.93 18.94
N ARG A 93 -4.41 -1.63 19.05
CA ARG A 93 -5.00 -0.75 20.09
C ARG A 93 -6.53 -0.73 20.03
N LEU A 94 -7.11 -0.58 18.81
CA LEU A 94 -8.56 -0.51 18.64
C LEU A 94 -9.27 -1.84 18.94
N LEU A 95 -8.59 -2.96 18.75
CA LEU A 95 -9.11 -4.31 18.99
C LEU A 95 -8.73 -4.89 20.36
N GLY A 96 -7.94 -4.16 21.17
CA GLY A 96 -7.42 -4.65 22.44
C GLY A 96 -6.41 -5.79 22.30
N ILE A 97 -5.65 -5.83 21.20
CA ILE A 97 -4.64 -6.84 20.88
C ILE A 97 -3.24 -6.23 21.08
N PRO A 98 -2.37 -6.81 21.95
CA PRO A 98 -1.00 -6.36 22.10
C PRO A 98 -0.24 -6.42 20.76
N ALA A 99 0.47 -5.35 20.40
CA ALA A 99 1.21 -5.28 19.14
C ALA A 99 2.71 -5.03 19.39
N THR A 100 3.56 -5.94 18.90
CA THR A 100 5.01 -5.82 18.90
C THR A 100 5.51 -5.52 17.49
N ILE A 101 6.30 -4.44 17.34
CA ILE A 101 6.75 -3.95 16.04
C ILE A 101 8.27 -3.94 15.98
N VAL A 102 8.83 -4.73 15.08
CA VAL A 102 10.27 -4.76 14.77
C VAL A 102 10.59 -3.61 13.81
N MET A 103 11.38 -2.65 14.27
CA MET A 103 11.73 -1.44 13.50
C MET A 103 13.25 -1.24 13.47
N PRO A 104 13.83 -0.74 12.35
CA PRO A 104 15.25 -0.46 12.34
C PRO A 104 15.58 0.76 13.21
N ARG A 105 16.78 0.74 13.84
CA ARG A 105 17.25 1.81 14.76
C ARG A 105 17.39 3.16 14.06
N ASP A 106 17.70 3.14 12.76
CA ASP A 106 17.87 4.30 11.91
C ASP A 106 16.57 4.74 11.21
N ALA A 107 15.43 4.18 11.60
CA ALA A 107 14.13 4.70 11.15
C ALA A 107 13.95 6.15 11.65
N PRO A 108 13.26 7.02 10.87
CA PRO A 108 12.96 8.37 11.33
C PRO A 108 12.32 8.37 12.72
N ALA A 109 12.84 9.21 13.63
CA ALA A 109 12.35 9.27 15.01
C ALA A 109 10.85 9.52 15.11
N ALA A 110 10.29 10.31 14.20
CA ALA A 110 8.86 10.56 14.11
C ALA A 110 8.04 9.29 13.81
N LYS A 111 8.54 8.38 12.95
CA LYS A 111 7.85 7.11 12.64
C LYS A 111 7.88 6.15 13.84
N ILE A 112 9.00 6.11 14.59
CA ILE A 112 9.12 5.32 15.81
C ILE A 112 8.17 5.87 16.90
N ALA A 113 8.16 7.19 17.09
CA ALA A 113 7.29 7.85 18.05
C ALA A 113 5.80 7.60 17.72
N ALA A 114 5.38 7.80 16.47
CA ALA A 114 4.02 7.55 16.02
C ALA A 114 3.58 6.09 16.25
N THR A 115 4.48 5.11 16.00
CA THR A 115 4.18 3.69 16.26
C THR A 115 3.92 3.43 17.74
N ARG A 116 4.70 4.05 18.63
CA ARG A 116 4.50 3.96 20.09
C ARG A 116 3.21 4.66 20.54
N GLU A 117 2.93 5.85 20.01
CA GLU A 117 1.69 6.59 20.28
C GLU A 117 0.44 5.83 19.84
N TYR A 118 0.52 5.06 18.76
CA TYR A 118 -0.53 4.14 18.34
C TYR A 118 -0.63 2.88 19.23
N GLY A 119 0.24 2.70 20.22
CA GLY A 119 0.17 1.62 21.20
C GLY A 119 1.08 0.42 20.91
N GLY A 120 1.96 0.54 19.92
CA GLY A 120 2.93 -0.53 19.58
C GLY A 120 4.12 -0.58 20.54
N THR A 121 4.49 -1.79 20.98
CA THR A 121 5.78 -2.06 21.62
C THR A 121 6.85 -2.19 20.53
N VAL A 122 7.83 -1.28 20.52
CA VAL A 122 8.86 -1.23 19.46
C VAL A 122 10.12 -2.00 19.90
N VAL A 123 10.51 -2.99 19.10
CA VAL A 123 11.78 -3.72 19.17
C VAL A 123 12.70 -3.19 18.08
N LEU A 124 13.84 -2.61 18.46
CA LEU A 124 14.78 -2.00 17.51
C LEU A 124 15.86 -2.99 17.08
N TYR A 125 16.14 -3.03 15.76
CA TYR A 125 17.18 -3.87 15.16
C TYR A 125 18.16 -3.06 14.30
N ASP A 126 19.34 -3.63 14.03
CA ASP A 126 20.34 -3.06 13.11
C ASP A 126 20.13 -3.66 11.70
N ARG A 127 19.56 -2.88 10.74
CA ARG A 127 19.24 -3.36 9.38
C ARG A 127 20.46 -3.83 8.56
N TYR A 128 21.66 -3.47 8.98
CA TYR A 128 22.89 -3.84 8.27
C TYR A 128 23.52 -5.15 8.81
N LYS A 129 23.01 -5.67 9.95
CA LYS A 129 23.58 -6.84 10.63
C LYS A 129 22.55 -7.91 10.97
N GLU A 130 21.27 -7.54 11.00
CA GLU A 130 20.20 -8.39 11.52
C GLU A 130 19.09 -8.52 10.49
N ASP A 131 18.46 -9.68 10.44
CA ASP A 131 17.28 -9.96 9.58
C ASP A 131 16.00 -9.69 10.36
N ARG A 132 15.26 -8.66 9.92
CA ARG A 132 13.98 -8.26 10.52
C ARG A 132 12.92 -9.37 10.50
N GLU A 133 12.92 -10.19 9.45
CA GLU A 133 11.93 -11.26 9.30
C GLU A 133 12.26 -12.41 10.25
N GLN A 134 13.56 -12.73 10.41
CA GLN A 134 13.99 -13.72 11.37
C GLN A 134 13.68 -13.28 12.80
N ILE A 135 13.96 -12.03 13.15
CA ILE A 135 13.60 -11.46 14.46
C ILE A 135 12.09 -11.57 14.70
N GLY A 136 11.27 -11.24 13.69
CA GLY A 136 9.82 -11.38 13.79
C GLY A 136 9.37 -12.82 14.02
N ARG A 137 9.97 -13.79 13.31
CA ARG A 137 9.69 -15.22 13.51
C ARG A 137 10.12 -15.71 14.90
N ASP A 138 11.29 -15.29 15.37
CA ASP A 138 11.81 -15.69 16.69
C ASP A 138 10.92 -15.16 17.81
N LEU A 139 10.50 -13.89 17.74
CA LEU A 139 9.54 -13.30 18.70
C LEU A 139 8.19 -14.01 18.65
N ALA A 140 7.70 -14.34 17.46
CA ALA A 140 6.46 -15.10 17.30
C ALA A 140 6.56 -16.46 18.01
N GLN A 141 7.64 -17.18 17.79
CA GLN A 141 7.86 -18.51 18.40
C GLN A 141 8.06 -18.42 19.93
N GLN A 142 8.87 -17.47 20.40
CA GLN A 142 9.19 -17.33 21.83
C GLN A 142 8.00 -16.89 22.68
N HIS A 143 7.15 -16.03 22.15
CA HIS A 143 6.05 -15.41 22.89
C HIS A 143 4.66 -15.85 22.44
N GLY A 144 4.56 -16.76 21.47
CA GLY A 144 3.29 -17.21 20.91
C GLY A 144 2.54 -16.13 20.13
N LEU A 145 3.26 -15.12 19.61
CA LEU A 145 2.66 -14.03 18.85
C LEU A 145 2.29 -14.49 17.44
N THR A 146 1.24 -13.88 16.87
CA THR A 146 0.91 -14.11 15.47
C THR A 146 1.65 -13.13 14.58
N LEU A 147 2.47 -13.62 13.64
CA LEU A 147 3.17 -12.79 12.68
C LEU A 147 2.23 -12.36 11.56
N ILE A 148 2.11 -11.03 11.36
CA ILE A 148 1.35 -10.45 10.22
C ILE A 148 2.32 -9.68 9.32
N PRO A 149 2.66 -10.23 8.14
CA PRO A 149 3.55 -9.59 7.19
C PRO A 149 2.89 -8.38 6.51
N PRO A 150 3.71 -7.46 5.91
CA PRO A 150 3.21 -6.19 5.39
C PRO A 150 2.36 -6.28 4.11
N PHE A 151 2.35 -7.40 3.43
CA PHE A 151 1.64 -7.59 2.15
C PHE A 151 1.25 -9.04 1.85
N ASP A 152 2.08 -10.03 2.17
CA ASP A 152 1.91 -11.42 1.73
C ASP A 152 1.09 -12.25 2.71
N HIS A 153 -0.17 -11.87 2.86
CA HIS A 153 -1.12 -12.55 3.73
C HIS A 153 -2.54 -12.42 3.16
N PRO A 154 -3.34 -13.50 3.07
CA PRO A 154 -4.65 -13.47 2.43
C PRO A 154 -5.59 -12.42 3.04
N ASP A 155 -5.64 -12.28 4.36
CA ASP A 155 -6.48 -11.29 5.02
C ASP A 155 -5.97 -9.85 4.85
N VAL A 156 -4.66 -9.65 4.73
CA VAL A 156 -4.09 -8.34 4.40
C VAL A 156 -4.49 -7.95 2.99
N ILE A 157 -4.29 -8.84 2.00
CA ILE A 157 -4.68 -8.62 0.59
C ILE A 157 -6.17 -8.30 0.48
N ALA A 158 -7.03 -9.09 1.12
CA ALA A 158 -8.48 -8.87 1.10
C ALA A 158 -8.87 -7.51 1.69
N GLY A 159 -8.27 -7.13 2.82
CA GLY A 159 -8.48 -5.82 3.42
C GLY A 159 -8.06 -4.66 2.52
N GLN A 160 -6.90 -4.76 1.85
CA GLN A 160 -6.41 -3.73 0.92
C GLN A 160 -7.30 -3.58 -0.31
N GLY A 161 -7.87 -4.68 -0.81
CA GLY A 161 -8.79 -4.68 -1.94
C GLY A 161 -10.05 -3.84 -1.74
N THR A 162 -10.42 -3.57 -0.48
CA THR A 162 -11.59 -2.72 -0.16
C THR A 162 -11.43 -1.28 -0.67
N ALA A 163 -10.20 -0.78 -0.87
CA ALA A 163 -9.96 0.55 -1.44
C ALA A 163 -10.45 0.64 -2.90
N ALA A 164 -10.06 -0.32 -3.75
CA ALA A 164 -10.52 -0.38 -5.13
C ALA A 164 -12.03 -0.71 -5.21
N LYS A 165 -12.54 -1.59 -4.32
CA LYS A 165 -13.98 -1.86 -4.23
C LYS A 165 -14.77 -0.58 -3.99
N GLU A 166 -14.37 0.25 -3.02
CA GLU A 166 -15.01 1.54 -2.74
C GLU A 166 -14.92 2.50 -3.93
N LEU A 167 -13.79 2.53 -4.66
CA LEU A 167 -13.63 3.35 -5.85
C LEU A 167 -14.69 2.98 -6.90
N PHE A 168 -14.80 1.71 -7.28
CA PHE A 168 -15.80 1.27 -8.27
C PHE A 168 -17.24 1.47 -7.81
N GLU A 169 -17.54 1.29 -6.53
CA GLU A 169 -18.87 1.57 -5.98
C GLU A 169 -19.28 3.05 -6.07
N GLU A 170 -18.30 3.95 -6.03
CA GLU A 170 -18.54 5.40 -6.02
C GLU A 170 -18.62 5.99 -7.43
N VAL A 171 -17.72 5.55 -8.35
CA VAL A 171 -17.60 6.16 -9.67
C VAL A 171 -18.11 5.29 -10.82
N GLY A 172 -18.46 4.03 -10.54
CA GLY A 172 -18.86 3.05 -11.54
C GLY A 172 -17.67 2.52 -12.36
N PRO A 173 -17.93 1.93 -13.54
CA PRO A 173 -16.89 1.36 -14.39
C PRO A 173 -15.88 2.41 -14.88
N LEU A 174 -14.61 1.99 -14.93
CA LEU A 174 -13.47 2.78 -15.39
C LEU A 174 -12.78 2.05 -16.54
N ASP A 175 -12.09 2.80 -17.42
CA ASP A 175 -11.27 2.23 -18.49
C ASP A 175 -9.94 1.67 -17.95
N ALA A 176 -9.38 2.31 -16.91
CA ALA A 176 -8.15 1.87 -16.29
C ALA A 176 -8.07 2.22 -14.79
N VAL A 177 -7.24 1.50 -14.04
CA VAL A 177 -6.85 1.85 -12.67
C VAL A 177 -5.35 1.70 -12.50
N PHE A 178 -4.71 2.69 -11.88
CA PHE A 178 -3.29 2.71 -11.54
C PHE A 178 -3.10 2.54 -10.03
N VAL A 179 -2.31 1.55 -9.65
CA VAL A 179 -2.12 1.15 -8.25
C VAL A 179 -0.63 1.09 -7.92
N PRO A 180 -0.16 1.76 -6.85
CA PRO A 180 1.19 1.60 -6.37
C PRO A 180 1.53 0.15 -6.03
N LEU A 181 2.70 -0.29 -6.46
CA LEU A 181 3.24 -1.63 -6.25
C LEU A 181 4.52 -1.55 -5.41
N GLY A 182 4.54 -2.29 -4.33
CA GLY A 182 5.69 -2.75 -3.59
C GLY A 182 5.57 -4.28 -3.53
N GLY A 183 5.47 -4.90 -2.37
CA GLY A 183 5.28 -6.35 -2.25
C GLY A 183 3.95 -6.93 -2.78
N GLY A 184 3.08 -6.08 -3.33
CA GLY A 184 1.92 -6.50 -4.12
C GLY A 184 0.59 -6.58 -3.38
N GLY A 185 0.52 -6.37 -2.06
CA GLY A 185 -0.73 -6.56 -1.31
C GLY A 185 -1.89 -5.64 -1.75
N LEU A 186 -1.60 -4.35 -2.02
CA LEU A 186 -2.61 -3.41 -2.52
C LEU A 186 -3.02 -3.74 -3.95
N LEU A 187 -2.05 -4.00 -4.83
CA LEU A 187 -2.31 -4.32 -6.23
C LEU A 187 -3.09 -5.64 -6.36
N ALA A 188 -2.69 -6.69 -5.66
CA ALA A 188 -3.40 -7.98 -5.66
C ALA A 188 -4.84 -7.84 -5.14
N GLY A 189 -5.05 -7.14 -4.02
CA GLY A 189 -6.39 -6.87 -3.51
C GLY A 189 -7.23 -6.04 -4.48
N SER A 190 -6.63 -5.03 -5.10
CA SER A 190 -7.28 -4.21 -6.14
C SER A 190 -7.63 -5.02 -7.39
N ALA A 191 -6.78 -5.99 -7.75
CA ALA A 191 -7.02 -6.90 -8.87
C ALA A 191 -8.28 -7.76 -8.65
N LEU A 192 -8.43 -8.34 -7.46
CA LEU A 192 -9.63 -9.08 -7.09
C LEU A 192 -10.90 -8.23 -7.24
N ALA A 193 -10.86 -6.98 -6.75
CA ALA A 193 -12.00 -6.07 -6.86
C ALA A 193 -12.26 -5.64 -8.32
N THR A 194 -11.21 -5.32 -9.07
CA THR A 194 -11.32 -4.87 -10.48
C THR A 194 -11.94 -5.95 -11.35
N ARG A 195 -11.46 -7.19 -11.25
CA ARG A 195 -11.97 -8.28 -12.09
C ARG A 195 -13.42 -8.65 -11.77
N ALA A 196 -13.84 -8.48 -10.52
CA ALA A 196 -15.22 -8.75 -10.12
C ALA A 196 -16.20 -7.63 -10.52
N LEU A 197 -15.80 -6.36 -10.35
CA LEU A 197 -16.70 -5.21 -10.50
C LEU A 197 -16.62 -4.53 -11.86
N ALA A 198 -15.47 -4.61 -12.54
CA ALA A 198 -15.22 -4.00 -13.84
C ALA A 198 -14.25 -4.89 -14.67
N PRO A 199 -14.68 -6.07 -15.15
CA PRO A 199 -13.78 -7.05 -15.79
C PRO A 199 -13.09 -6.51 -17.05
N GLY A 200 -13.66 -5.51 -17.72
CA GLY A 200 -13.07 -4.82 -18.88
C GLY A 200 -12.08 -3.71 -18.53
N CYS A 201 -11.98 -3.32 -17.26
CA CYS A 201 -11.07 -2.28 -16.82
C CYS A 201 -9.61 -2.76 -16.87
N LYS A 202 -8.71 -1.94 -17.43
CA LYS A 202 -7.27 -2.21 -17.40
C LYS A 202 -6.72 -1.91 -15.99
N LEU A 203 -5.92 -2.81 -15.47
CA LEU A 203 -5.29 -2.65 -14.15
C LEU A 203 -3.77 -2.62 -14.31
N TYR A 204 -3.18 -1.53 -13.81
CA TYR A 204 -1.75 -1.29 -13.91
C TYR A 204 -1.11 -1.19 -12.53
N GLY A 205 -0.04 -1.98 -12.31
CA GLY A 205 0.88 -1.79 -11.19
C GLY A 205 1.91 -0.71 -11.52
N VAL A 206 2.35 0.06 -10.51
CA VAL A 206 3.36 1.10 -10.72
C VAL A 206 4.39 1.06 -9.60
N GLU A 207 5.67 0.94 -9.99
CA GLU A 207 6.84 0.89 -9.13
C GLU A 207 7.81 2.05 -9.39
N PRO A 208 8.74 2.36 -8.46
CA PRO A 208 9.89 3.18 -8.78
C PRO A 208 10.86 2.42 -9.71
N GLU A 209 11.55 3.13 -10.60
CA GLU A 209 12.51 2.53 -11.53
C GLU A 209 13.61 1.73 -10.82
N GLU A 210 14.10 2.23 -9.69
CA GLU A 210 15.15 1.59 -8.89
C GLU A 210 14.64 0.36 -8.09
N GLY A 211 13.32 0.15 -8.03
CA GLY A 211 12.68 -0.94 -7.29
C GLY A 211 11.69 -1.71 -8.17
N ASN A 212 12.15 -2.21 -9.31
CA ASN A 212 11.32 -2.79 -10.36
C ASN A 212 11.23 -4.34 -10.29
N ASP A 213 11.34 -4.92 -9.11
CA ASP A 213 11.24 -6.37 -8.89
C ASP A 213 9.90 -6.95 -9.36
N GLY A 214 8.81 -6.23 -9.14
CA GLY A 214 7.48 -6.64 -9.58
C GLY A 214 7.32 -6.62 -11.11
N GLN A 215 7.86 -5.60 -11.80
CA GLN A 215 7.86 -5.56 -13.25
C GLN A 215 8.70 -6.69 -13.85
N GLN A 216 9.88 -6.95 -13.29
CA GLN A 216 10.73 -8.07 -13.71
C GLN A 216 10.04 -9.41 -13.47
N SER A 217 9.41 -9.58 -12.28
CA SER A 217 8.65 -10.78 -11.94
C SER A 217 7.46 -10.99 -12.88
N PHE A 218 6.71 -9.91 -13.16
CA PHE A 218 5.56 -9.93 -14.06
C PHE A 218 5.96 -10.37 -15.49
N ARG A 219 7.05 -9.81 -15.99
CA ARG A 219 7.53 -10.10 -17.36
C ARG A 219 8.18 -11.47 -17.49
N SER A 220 8.96 -11.89 -16.49
CA SER A 220 9.63 -13.21 -16.52
C SER A 220 8.68 -14.37 -16.19
N GLY A 221 7.59 -14.11 -15.48
CA GLY A 221 6.67 -15.15 -15.01
C GLY A 221 7.14 -15.92 -13.76
N ALA A 222 8.19 -15.42 -13.09
CA ALA A 222 8.72 -15.95 -11.83
C ALA A 222 9.08 -14.80 -10.88
N ILE A 223 9.02 -15.03 -9.56
CA ILE A 223 9.41 -14.03 -8.57
C ILE A 223 10.91 -13.72 -8.73
N VAL A 224 11.22 -12.46 -8.99
CA VAL A 224 12.59 -11.93 -9.07
C VAL A 224 12.92 -11.23 -7.76
N HIS A 225 14.13 -11.46 -7.26
CA HIS A 225 14.67 -10.76 -6.09
C HIS A 225 15.71 -9.75 -6.53
N ILE A 226 15.62 -8.55 -5.98
CA ILE A 226 16.58 -7.45 -6.20
C ILE A 226 17.23 -7.03 -4.88
N ASP A 227 18.30 -6.26 -4.94
CA ASP A 227 18.87 -5.59 -3.78
C ASP A 227 17.89 -4.50 -3.25
N ILE A 228 18.13 -4.01 -2.02
CA ILE A 228 17.31 -2.93 -1.44
C ILE A 228 17.34 -1.71 -2.37
N PRO A 229 16.18 -1.28 -2.93
CA PRO A 229 16.16 -0.19 -3.89
C PRO A 229 16.49 1.16 -3.24
N ARG A 230 17.18 2.02 -4.00
CA ARG A 230 17.48 3.40 -3.61
C ARG A 230 16.50 4.35 -4.26
N THR A 231 15.35 4.55 -3.61
CA THR A 231 14.28 5.43 -4.06
C THR A 231 13.67 6.20 -2.89
N ILE A 232 13.10 7.36 -3.14
CA ILE A 232 12.33 8.13 -2.16
C ILE A 232 10.96 7.48 -1.86
N ALA A 233 10.50 6.55 -2.70
CA ALA A 233 9.25 5.80 -2.50
C ALA A 233 9.43 4.70 -1.43
N ASP A 234 9.60 5.08 -0.17
CA ASP A 234 9.94 4.19 0.95
C ASP A 234 8.91 3.07 1.20
N GLY A 235 7.64 3.29 0.85
CA GLY A 235 6.59 2.27 0.91
C GLY A 235 6.68 1.20 -0.19
N ALA A 236 7.52 1.41 -1.20
CA ALA A 236 7.79 0.50 -2.31
C ALA A 236 9.26 0.00 -2.35
N GLN A 237 10.01 0.17 -1.28
CA GLN A 237 11.37 -0.40 -1.11
C GLN A 237 11.29 -1.90 -0.76
N THR A 238 10.55 -2.67 -1.53
CA THR A 238 10.48 -4.12 -1.44
C THR A 238 11.52 -4.75 -2.38
N GLN A 239 11.89 -5.98 -2.12
CA GLN A 239 12.91 -6.69 -2.87
C GLN A 239 12.33 -7.82 -3.71
N TYR A 240 11.06 -8.16 -3.48
CA TYR A 240 10.34 -9.25 -4.17
C TYR A 240 8.83 -9.17 -3.90
N LEU A 241 8.05 -9.76 -4.81
CA LEU A 241 6.61 -10.00 -4.62
C LEU A 241 6.38 -11.23 -3.72
N GLY A 242 5.26 -11.24 -3.00
CA GLY A 242 4.93 -12.37 -2.13
C GLY A 242 4.36 -13.59 -2.88
N ASP A 243 4.39 -14.73 -2.20
CA ASP A 243 3.86 -16.00 -2.72
C ASP A 243 2.34 -15.95 -2.97
N TYR A 244 1.59 -15.19 -2.16
CA TYR A 244 0.15 -14.93 -2.38
C TYR A 244 -0.10 -13.82 -3.40
N THR A 245 0.72 -12.76 -3.39
CA THR A 245 0.47 -11.59 -4.23
C THR A 245 0.83 -11.84 -5.69
N PHE A 246 1.95 -12.52 -5.96
CA PHE A 246 2.44 -12.74 -7.31
C PHE A 246 1.47 -13.53 -8.22
N PRO A 247 0.88 -14.67 -7.80
CA PRO A 247 -0.06 -15.39 -8.65
C PRO A 247 -1.30 -14.58 -9.03
N ILE A 248 -1.80 -13.73 -8.10
CA ILE A 248 -2.94 -12.86 -8.36
C ILE A 248 -2.55 -11.77 -9.36
N ILE A 249 -1.41 -11.10 -9.13
CA ILE A 249 -0.88 -10.06 -10.02
C ILE A 249 -0.66 -10.62 -11.42
N ARG A 250 -0.01 -11.78 -11.53
CA ARG A 250 0.30 -12.43 -12.81
C ARG A 250 -0.96 -12.78 -13.60
N ARG A 251 -2.04 -13.15 -12.93
CA ARG A 251 -3.32 -13.53 -13.54
C ARG A 251 -4.17 -12.34 -13.94
N ASP A 252 -4.22 -11.30 -13.09
CA ASP A 252 -5.28 -10.28 -13.12
C ASP A 252 -4.80 -8.85 -13.45
N VAL A 253 -3.48 -8.59 -13.48
CA VAL A 253 -2.91 -7.29 -13.84
C VAL A 253 -2.58 -7.26 -15.33
N ASP A 254 -2.80 -6.13 -15.99
CA ASP A 254 -2.55 -5.99 -17.43
C ASP A 254 -1.10 -5.62 -17.74
N ASP A 255 -0.46 -4.75 -16.94
CA ASP A 255 0.98 -4.42 -17.06
C ASP A 255 1.50 -3.79 -15.77
N VAL A 256 2.83 -3.69 -15.65
CA VAL A 256 3.54 -3.01 -14.57
C VAL A 256 4.47 -1.97 -15.17
N PHE A 257 4.23 -0.69 -14.78
CA PHE A 257 5.03 0.46 -15.19
C PHE A 257 6.06 0.83 -14.11
N THR A 258 7.10 1.54 -14.55
CA THR A 258 8.06 2.16 -13.64
C THR A 258 8.12 3.67 -13.87
N VAL A 259 8.39 4.41 -12.79
CA VAL A 259 8.53 5.88 -12.81
C VAL A 259 9.74 6.30 -11.99
N SER A 260 10.36 7.42 -12.37
CA SER A 260 11.53 7.95 -11.67
C SER A 260 11.16 8.73 -10.41
N ASP A 261 12.13 8.87 -9.50
CA ASP A 261 11.95 9.70 -8.29
C ASP A 261 11.65 11.16 -8.63
N ALA A 262 12.19 11.70 -9.72
CA ALA A 262 11.89 13.05 -10.20
C ALA A 262 10.40 13.22 -10.54
N GLN A 263 9.79 12.24 -11.24
CA GLN A 263 8.35 12.24 -11.53
C GLN A 263 7.51 12.16 -10.25
N LEU A 264 7.99 11.46 -9.22
CA LEU A 264 7.30 11.42 -7.93
C LEU A 264 7.30 12.78 -7.23
N VAL A 265 8.44 13.50 -7.24
CA VAL A 265 8.54 14.86 -6.70
C VAL A 265 7.57 15.81 -7.40
N ASP A 266 7.52 15.78 -8.75
CA ASP A 266 6.58 16.59 -9.53
C ASP A 266 5.12 16.29 -9.13
N CYS A 267 4.77 15.03 -8.95
CA CYS A 267 3.43 14.63 -8.50
C CYS A 267 3.13 15.09 -7.08
N MET A 268 4.09 14.99 -6.14
CA MET A 268 3.93 15.52 -4.77
C MET A 268 3.61 17.03 -4.80
N GLN A 269 4.35 17.80 -5.60
CA GLN A 269 4.11 19.23 -5.80
C GLN A 269 2.74 19.49 -6.43
N PHE A 270 2.34 18.69 -7.43
CA PHE A 270 1.00 18.79 -8.01
C PHE A 270 -0.09 18.57 -6.96
N PHE A 271 -0.03 17.49 -6.17
CA PHE A 271 -1.02 17.21 -5.14
C PHE A 271 -1.09 18.34 -4.10
N ALA A 272 0.05 18.82 -3.62
CA ALA A 272 0.10 19.91 -2.66
C ALA A 272 -0.43 21.23 -3.26
N ALA A 273 0.06 21.62 -4.45
CA ALA A 273 -0.25 22.92 -5.04
C ALA A 273 -1.64 22.99 -5.69
N ARG A 274 -2.13 21.92 -6.31
CA ARG A 274 -3.39 21.91 -7.07
C ARG A 274 -4.54 21.27 -6.32
N MET A 275 -4.31 20.20 -5.55
CA MET A 275 -5.36 19.49 -4.83
C MET A 275 -5.38 19.77 -3.33
N LYS A 276 -4.36 20.43 -2.77
CA LYS A 276 -4.20 20.70 -1.33
C LYS A 276 -4.14 19.41 -0.50
N LEU A 277 -3.54 18.39 -1.10
CA LEU A 277 -3.34 17.08 -0.48
C LEU A 277 -1.86 16.86 -0.20
N LEU A 278 -1.55 16.40 1.01
CA LEU A 278 -0.24 15.87 1.33
C LEU A 278 -0.21 14.39 0.93
N VAL A 279 0.69 14.05 0.00
CA VAL A 279 0.86 12.69 -0.53
C VAL A 279 2.32 12.31 -0.42
N GLU A 280 2.60 11.12 0.11
CA GLU A 280 3.95 10.56 0.18
C GLU A 280 4.44 10.10 -1.22
N PRO A 281 5.76 10.00 -1.47
CA PRO A 281 6.29 9.61 -2.79
C PRO A 281 5.65 8.34 -3.34
N THR A 282 5.51 7.29 -2.52
CA THR A 282 4.85 6.03 -2.91
C THR A 282 3.39 6.24 -3.35
N GLY A 283 2.68 7.18 -2.73
CA GLY A 283 1.30 7.53 -3.11
C GLY A 283 1.19 8.22 -4.46
N CYS A 284 2.29 8.75 -4.99
CA CYS A 284 2.36 9.44 -6.28
C CYS A 284 2.56 8.49 -7.48
N LEU A 285 3.01 7.25 -7.26
CA LEU A 285 3.37 6.28 -8.31
C LEU A 285 2.29 6.18 -9.40
N GLY A 286 1.03 5.94 -9.02
CA GLY A 286 -0.06 5.75 -9.97
C GLY A 286 -0.32 6.97 -10.85
N PHE A 287 -0.25 8.18 -10.29
CA PHE A 287 -0.47 9.40 -11.07
C PHE A 287 0.72 9.72 -11.98
N ALA A 288 1.94 9.47 -11.52
CA ALA A 288 3.15 9.63 -12.35
C ALA A 288 3.11 8.75 -13.60
N ALA A 289 2.71 7.49 -13.46
CA ALA A 289 2.53 6.59 -14.62
C ALA A 289 1.39 7.05 -15.55
N ALA A 290 0.29 7.56 -15.01
CA ALA A 290 -0.79 8.12 -15.83
C ALA A 290 -0.30 9.33 -16.65
N LEU A 291 0.48 10.23 -16.05
CA LEU A 291 1.11 11.35 -16.76
C LEU A 291 2.09 10.88 -17.86
N GLN A 292 2.86 9.82 -17.58
CA GLN A 292 3.78 9.21 -18.56
C GLN A 292 3.03 8.58 -19.75
N MET A 293 1.85 7.97 -19.53
CA MET A 293 1.01 7.46 -20.61
C MET A 293 0.39 8.56 -21.47
N GLY A 294 0.13 9.73 -20.91
CA GLY A 294 -0.27 10.94 -21.62
C GLY A 294 -1.46 10.73 -22.56
N SER A 295 -1.27 10.96 -23.86
CA SER A 295 -2.33 10.90 -24.87
C SER A 295 -3.02 9.53 -25.03
N GLN A 296 -2.41 8.45 -24.53
CA GLN A 296 -3.04 7.12 -24.55
C GLN A 296 -4.28 7.05 -23.64
N LEU A 297 -4.39 7.97 -22.68
CA LEU A 297 -5.53 8.09 -21.76
C LEU A 297 -6.57 9.10 -22.22
N GLN A 298 -6.37 9.80 -23.34
CA GLN A 298 -7.30 10.80 -23.84
C GLN A 298 -8.72 10.22 -24.03
N GLY A 299 -9.73 10.93 -23.52
CA GLY A 299 -11.13 10.51 -23.55
C GLY A 299 -11.48 9.35 -22.62
N LYS A 300 -10.52 8.88 -21.82
CA LYS A 300 -10.72 7.78 -20.86
C LYS A 300 -11.19 8.26 -19.50
N ARG A 301 -11.85 7.35 -18.77
CA ARG A 301 -12.16 7.48 -17.34
C ARG A 301 -11.25 6.53 -16.57
N PHE A 302 -10.41 7.03 -15.69
CA PHE A 302 -9.50 6.15 -14.96
C PHE A 302 -9.32 6.54 -13.49
N GLY A 303 -9.01 5.53 -12.68
CA GLY A 303 -8.75 5.65 -11.26
C GLY A 303 -7.25 5.68 -10.93
N VAL A 304 -6.88 6.42 -9.90
CA VAL A 304 -5.55 6.41 -9.28
C VAL A 304 -5.71 6.16 -7.79
N LEU A 305 -5.09 5.12 -7.25
CA LEU A 305 -5.02 4.90 -5.81
C LEU A 305 -3.86 5.74 -5.23
N VAL A 306 -4.20 6.76 -4.44
CA VAL A 306 -3.24 7.58 -3.68
C VAL A 306 -2.99 6.88 -2.36
N SER A 307 -1.95 6.04 -2.28
CA SER A 307 -1.79 5.01 -1.25
C SER A 307 -1.52 5.52 0.16
N GLY A 308 -0.90 6.72 0.31
CA GLY A 308 -0.57 7.28 1.61
C GLY A 308 -0.11 8.74 1.55
N GLY A 309 -0.04 9.37 2.73
CA GLY A 309 0.35 10.77 2.91
C GLY A 309 1.40 11.00 4.00
N ASN A 310 2.05 9.95 4.51
CA ASN A 310 3.07 10.05 5.56
C ASN A 310 4.44 10.51 5.01
N ALA A 311 4.42 11.65 4.31
CA ALA A 311 5.60 12.26 3.70
C ALA A 311 6.41 13.06 4.71
N ASP A 312 7.72 13.11 4.52
CA ASP A 312 8.55 14.15 5.12
C ASP A 312 8.28 15.48 4.40
N ILE A 313 7.85 16.49 5.15
CA ILE A 313 7.46 17.81 4.60
C ILE A 313 8.64 18.48 3.87
N VAL A 314 9.88 18.20 4.25
CA VAL A 314 11.09 18.70 3.58
C VAL A 314 11.15 18.25 2.12
N LEU A 315 10.64 17.05 1.79
CA LEU A 315 10.60 16.54 0.42
C LEU A 315 9.57 17.27 -0.48
N VAL A 316 8.61 17.98 0.10
CA VAL A 316 7.57 18.70 -0.65
C VAL A 316 8.08 20.04 -1.23
N GLY A 317 9.35 20.39 -1.02
CA GLY A 317 9.96 21.60 -1.59
C GLY A 317 9.57 22.91 -0.89
N LEU A 318 9.01 22.85 0.30
CA LEU A 318 8.80 24.03 1.14
C LEU A 318 10.11 24.54 1.80
N GLY A 319 11.24 23.90 1.48
CA GLY A 319 12.55 24.17 2.09
C GLY A 319 13.42 25.23 1.41
N ASN A 320 13.07 25.73 0.23
CA ASN A 320 13.82 26.81 -0.44
C ASN A 320 12.88 27.97 -0.79
N VAL A 321 12.40 28.66 0.23
CA VAL A 321 12.04 30.07 0.06
C VAL A 321 13.26 30.86 0.55
N ASP A 322 14.17 31.17 -0.37
CA ASP A 322 15.16 32.24 -0.15
C ASP A 322 14.35 33.51 0.15
N MET A 323 14.34 33.93 1.42
CA MET A 323 13.84 35.23 1.85
C MET A 323 14.90 36.29 1.57
#